data_afe354458d45393352bc2f186209d05d
#
_entry.id   afe354458d45393352bc2f186209d05d
#
_cell.length_a   1.000
_cell.length_b   1.000
_cell.length_c   1.000
_cell.angle_alpha   90.00
_cell.angle_beta   90.00
_cell.angle_gamma   90.00
#
_symmetry.space_group_name_H-M   'P 1'
#
loop_
_entity.id
_entity.type
_entity.pdbx_description
1 polymer ?
#
loop_
_entity_poly.entity_id
_entity_poly.type
_entity_poly.pdbx_seq_one_letter_code
_entity_poly.pdbx_strand_id
1 'polypeptide(L)'
;MRNVRNKILTVSISLLLLFLASCDDTTNNLGSDMMPSQDFVHSSEAVYYAVSQTVPAGDVLARSSISYLGRFTDPETGTSIKSDFLAQFHCPEHFAMPDSIVNDSVTAVDLRLYVKDFVGDSLQALKISVYPLDSVLNPDLNYYTNIIPENYYDSKKEPIAEKWFTLSDYTISDSERWSSEHYNNIYIPLPRYIGQAIYDGYKSHPEYFTNSEAFIRSGITGTKGFYFKLEAGDGAMAYIDISSLTIHFDAYVASEDSVYKDAYKAFGSTEEVIQATRFENSNLQKLIDDQSATYLKSPAGLFTQITLPIDEIMSSQYSNDSINSVKLTLTRYNDRVQSRFKQNTFNVLLKLDFFIDRYFWHV
;
A
#
# COMPACT_ATOMS: atom_id res chain seq x y z
N MET A 1 22.15 23.86 -73.48
CA MET A 1 22.24 23.73 -72.03
C MET A 1 21.13 22.80 -71.42
N ARG A 2 19.91 22.75 -71.96
CA ARG A 2 18.81 21.93 -71.46
C ARG A 2 19.04 20.40 -71.59
N ASN A 3 19.67 19.96 -72.66
CA ASN A 3 19.94 18.52 -72.88
C ASN A 3 21.09 17.95 -72.02
N VAL A 4 22.05 18.77 -71.58
CA VAL A 4 23.13 18.33 -70.67
C VAL A 4 22.58 18.18 -69.24
N ARG A 5 21.72 19.12 -68.86
CA ARG A 5 21.09 19.06 -67.51
C ARG A 5 20.20 17.84 -67.34
N ASN A 6 19.43 17.43 -68.35
CA ASN A 6 18.62 16.24 -68.33
C ASN A 6 19.45 14.95 -68.32
N LYS A 7 20.60 14.93 -69.01
CA LYS A 7 21.50 13.76 -68.96
C LYS A 7 22.17 13.61 -67.61
N ILE A 8 22.55 14.71 -66.96
CA ILE A 8 23.13 14.70 -65.62
C ILE A 8 22.06 14.24 -64.61
N LEU A 9 20.82 14.69 -64.71
CA LEU A 9 19.73 14.28 -63.83
C LEU A 9 19.40 12.76 -63.96
N THR A 10 19.40 12.24 -65.21
CA THR A 10 19.15 10.79 -65.42
C THR A 10 20.30 9.92 -64.90
N VAL A 11 21.56 10.36 -65.03
CA VAL A 11 22.73 9.66 -64.50
C VAL A 11 22.70 9.69 -62.94
N SER A 12 22.36 10.84 -62.34
CA SER A 12 22.23 10.95 -60.89
C SER A 12 21.11 10.06 -60.31
N ILE A 13 19.95 10.00 -61.00
CA ILE A 13 18.84 9.16 -60.58
C ILE A 13 19.18 7.66 -60.73
N SER A 14 19.89 7.30 -61.85
CA SER A 14 20.33 5.92 -62.06
C SER A 14 21.40 5.51 -61.05
N LEU A 15 22.28 6.40 -60.62
CA LEU A 15 23.30 6.16 -59.61
C LEU A 15 22.65 6.03 -58.20
N LEU A 16 21.61 6.83 -57.92
CA LEU A 16 20.86 6.74 -56.64
C LEU A 16 20.07 5.43 -56.55
N LEU A 17 19.52 4.92 -57.64
CA LEU A 17 18.82 3.63 -57.69
C LEU A 17 19.75 2.44 -57.51
N LEU A 18 21.03 2.55 -57.85
CA LEU A 18 22.04 1.53 -57.62
C LEU A 18 22.41 1.40 -56.12
N PHE A 19 22.30 2.49 -55.35
CA PHE A 19 22.51 2.43 -53.89
C PHE A 19 21.32 1.85 -53.12
N LEU A 20 20.13 1.78 -53.70
CA LEU A 20 18.98 1.19 -53.06
C LEU A 20 18.83 -0.35 -53.24
N ALA A 21 19.65 -0.94 -54.11
CA ALA A 21 19.70 -2.37 -54.38
C ALA A 21 20.73 -3.13 -53.54
N SER A 22 21.45 -2.43 -52.64
CA SER A 22 22.51 -3.03 -51.82
C SER A 22 22.05 -3.25 -50.35
N CYS A 23 20.87 -3.79 -50.17
CA CYS A 23 20.52 -4.45 -48.93
C CYS A 23 20.14 -5.89 -49.25
N ASP A 24 21.15 -6.70 -49.47
CA ASP A 24 20.97 -8.14 -49.48
C ASP A 24 21.28 -8.66 -48.05
N ASP A 25 20.24 -9.20 -47.41
CA ASP A 25 20.29 -9.78 -46.07
C ASP A 25 21.13 -11.12 -46.05
N THR A 26 21.95 -11.33 -47.05
CA THR A 26 22.80 -12.54 -47.17
C THR A 26 24.01 -12.57 -46.24
N THR A 27 24.27 -11.45 -45.51
CA THR A 27 25.38 -11.41 -44.53
C THR A 27 25.10 -12.15 -43.23
N ASN A 28 23.87 -12.49 -42.95
CA ASN A 28 23.52 -13.28 -41.73
C ASN A 28 24.01 -14.72 -41.83
N ASN A 29 24.30 -15.26 -43.01
CA ASN A 29 24.80 -16.61 -43.21
C ASN A 29 26.31 -16.72 -43.47
N LEU A 30 27.00 -15.60 -43.65
CA LEU A 30 28.44 -15.59 -44.03
C LEU A 30 29.38 -16.02 -42.89
N GLY A 31 28.88 -16.26 -41.68
CA GLY A 31 29.64 -16.81 -40.56
C GLY A 31 29.23 -18.24 -40.17
N SER A 32 27.99 -18.62 -40.50
CA SER A 32 27.46 -19.94 -40.12
C SER A 32 28.08 -21.12 -40.85
N ASP A 33 28.47 -20.90 -42.15
CA ASP A 33 29.10 -21.93 -42.94
C ASP A 33 30.59 -22.16 -42.63
N MET A 34 31.19 -21.27 -41.82
CA MET A 34 32.56 -21.37 -41.35
C MET A 34 32.71 -21.96 -39.95
N MET A 35 31.61 -22.16 -39.23
CA MET A 35 31.64 -22.84 -37.93
C MET A 35 31.66 -24.34 -38.11
N PRO A 36 32.52 -25.10 -37.39
CA PRO A 36 32.44 -26.54 -37.33
C PRO A 36 31.02 -26.94 -36.89
N SER A 37 30.47 -27.99 -37.52
CA SER A 37 29.10 -28.45 -37.21
C SER A 37 28.87 -28.86 -35.75
N GLN A 38 29.94 -28.95 -34.97
CA GLN A 38 29.92 -29.21 -33.52
C GLN A 38 29.66 -27.96 -32.65
N ASP A 39 29.80 -26.76 -33.24
CA ASP A 39 29.65 -25.47 -32.51
C ASP A 39 28.26 -24.85 -32.68
N PHE A 40 27.34 -25.49 -33.37
CA PHE A 40 25.96 -25.00 -33.49
C PHE A 40 25.17 -25.28 -32.23
N VAL A 41 24.77 -24.23 -31.55
CA VAL A 41 23.78 -24.32 -30.48
C VAL A 41 22.40 -24.32 -31.14
N HIS A 42 21.76 -25.47 -31.14
CA HIS A 42 20.35 -25.58 -31.53
C HIS A 42 19.49 -25.08 -30.39
N SER A 43 18.69 -24.06 -30.64
CA SER A 43 17.67 -23.59 -29.70
C SER A 43 16.28 -23.95 -30.22
N SER A 44 15.45 -24.47 -29.36
CA SER A 44 14.05 -24.79 -29.61
C SER A 44 13.16 -23.94 -28.76
N GLU A 45 11.96 -23.61 -29.23
CA GLU A 45 10.94 -22.93 -28.48
C GLU A 45 9.68 -23.78 -28.41
N ALA A 46 9.06 -23.83 -27.24
CA ALA A 46 7.79 -24.50 -27.04
C ALA A 46 6.87 -23.58 -26.20
N VAL A 47 5.58 -23.60 -26.53
CA VAL A 47 4.55 -22.85 -25.83
C VAL A 47 3.61 -23.82 -25.16
N TYR A 48 3.40 -23.63 -23.87
CA TYR A 48 2.48 -24.40 -23.04
C TYR A 48 1.44 -23.48 -22.42
N TYR A 49 0.23 -23.98 -22.17
CA TYR A 49 -0.85 -23.18 -21.61
C TYR A 49 -1.04 -23.51 -20.12
N ALA A 50 -0.77 -22.53 -19.28
CA ALA A 50 -1.08 -22.64 -17.86
C ALA A 50 -2.59 -22.44 -17.62
N VAL A 51 -3.12 -23.15 -16.64
CA VAL A 51 -4.50 -22.97 -16.17
C VAL A 51 -4.50 -21.98 -15.01
N SER A 52 -5.43 -21.02 -15.02
CA SER A 52 -5.59 -20.08 -13.94
C SER A 52 -6.99 -20.12 -13.33
N GLN A 53 -7.07 -19.91 -12.02
CA GLN A 53 -8.34 -19.81 -11.30
C GLN A 53 -8.26 -18.77 -10.19
N THR A 54 -9.40 -18.15 -9.87
CA THR A 54 -9.53 -17.25 -8.73
C THR A 54 -9.67 -18.05 -7.44
N VAL A 55 -8.87 -17.71 -6.43
CA VAL A 55 -8.94 -18.33 -5.11
C VAL A 55 -9.04 -17.26 -4.02
N PRO A 56 -9.72 -17.54 -2.88
CA PRO A 56 -9.69 -16.63 -1.75
C PRO A 56 -8.25 -16.43 -1.25
N ALA A 57 -7.91 -15.18 -0.90
CA ALA A 57 -6.59 -14.86 -0.34
C ALA A 57 -6.38 -15.47 1.06
N GLY A 58 -7.49 -15.80 1.77
CA GLY A 58 -7.43 -16.21 3.16
C GLY A 58 -6.98 -15.07 4.07
N ASP A 59 -6.34 -15.44 5.17
CA ASP A 59 -5.85 -14.50 6.18
C ASP A 59 -4.51 -13.91 5.72
N VAL A 60 -4.48 -12.60 5.47
CA VAL A 60 -3.28 -11.86 5.07
C VAL A 60 -2.70 -11.16 6.30
N LEU A 61 -1.38 -11.11 6.42
CA LEU A 61 -0.72 -10.42 7.53
C LEU A 61 -1.14 -8.94 7.57
N ALA A 62 -1.68 -8.50 8.71
CA ALA A 62 -2.25 -7.17 8.88
C ALA A 62 -1.26 -6.15 9.46
N ARG A 63 -0.14 -6.60 10.03
CA ARG A 63 0.89 -5.72 10.58
C ARG A 63 1.67 -5.06 9.45
N SER A 64 1.40 -3.78 9.22
CA SER A 64 2.06 -2.98 8.18
C SER A 64 2.30 -1.56 8.68
N SER A 65 3.21 -0.83 8.03
CA SER A 65 3.45 0.59 8.30
C SER A 65 2.32 1.50 7.79
N ILE A 66 1.41 0.98 6.97
CA ILE A 66 0.26 1.72 6.44
C ILE A 66 -1.02 1.07 6.93
N SER A 67 -1.89 1.85 7.54
CA SER A 67 -3.24 1.45 7.90
C SER A 67 -4.24 1.90 6.83
N TYR A 68 -5.36 1.20 6.71
CA TYR A 68 -6.40 1.54 5.74
C TYR A 68 -7.70 1.88 6.46
N LEU A 69 -8.39 2.91 5.97
CA LEU A 69 -9.65 3.37 6.53
C LEU A 69 -10.61 3.78 5.43
N GLY A 70 -11.75 3.13 5.35
CA GLY A 70 -12.77 3.47 4.36
C GLY A 70 -13.55 2.27 3.85
N ARG A 71 -14.42 2.53 2.89
CA ARG A 71 -15.11 1.52 2.11
C ARG A 71 -15.07 1.92 0.64
N PHE A 72 -14.74 0.95 -0.18
CA PHE A 72 -14.75 1.13 -1.63
C PHE A 72 -15.49 -0.01 -2.29
N THR A 73 -16.54 0.34 -3.02
CA THR A 73 -17.27 -0.60 -3.89
C THR A 73 -16.79 -0.41 -5.32
N ASP A 74 -16.20 -1.46 -5.87
CA ASP A 74 -15.73 -1.49 -7.25
C ASP A 74 -16.94 -1.45 -8.21
N PRO A 75 -17.07 -0.41 -9.05
CA PRO A 75 -18.20 -0.25 -9.94
C PRO A 75 -18.26 -1.30 -11.07
N GLU A 76 -17.12 -1.90 -11.43
CA GLU A 76 -17.04 -2.89 -12.51
C GLU A 76 -17.52 -4.25 -12.01
N THR A 77 -17.03 -4.68 -10.87
CA THR A 77 -17.36 -6.00 -10.32
C THR A 77 -18.50 -5.95 -9.30
N GLY A 78 -18.82 -4.78 -8.72
CA GLY A 78 -19.78 -4.62 -7.62
C GLY A 78 -19.35 -5.35 -6.34
N THR A 79 -18.07 -5.70 -6.21
CA THR A 79 -17.48 -6.19 -4.96
C THR A 79 -17.09 -5.03 -4.08
N SER A 80 -17.23 -5.14 -2.76
CA SER A 80 -16.78 -4.08 -1.88
C SER A 80 -15.73 -4.57 -0.89
N ILE A 81 -14.87 -3.64 -0.48
CA ILE A 81 -13.91 -3.81 0.59
C ILE A 81 -14.12 -2.69 1.61
N LYS A 82 -14.27 -3.06 2.88
CA LYS A 82 -14.31 -2.14 4.02
C LYS A 82 -13.06 -2.34 4.84
N SER A 83 -12.49 -1.26 5.34
CA SER A 83 -11.32 -1.30 6.21
C SER A 83 -11.48 -0.39 7.41
N ASP A 84 -10.99 -0.88 8.53
CA ASP A 84 -10.78 -0.18 9.79
C ASP A 84 -9.52 -0.76 10.48
N PHE A 85 -9.01 -0.09 11.52
CA PHE A 85 -7.74 -0.51 12.08
C PHE A 85 -7.61 -0.21 13.59
N LEU A 86 -6.74 -0.98 14.24
CA LEU A 86 -6.30 -0.76 15.60
C LEU A 86 -4.89 -0.19 15.58
N ALA A 87 -4.58 0.76 16.46
CA ALA A 87 -3.24 1.33 16.58
C ALA A 87 -2.87 1.65 18.02
N GLN A 88 -1.61 1.37 18.36
CA GLN A 88 -0.95 1.80 19.57
C GLN A 88 -0.06 3.01 19.26
N PHE A 89 0.41 3.71 20.30
CA PHE A 89 1.17 4.94 20.15
C PHE A 89 2.55 4.83 20.79
N HIS A 90 3.55 5.19 20.03
CA HIS A 90 4.94 5.22 20.43
C HIS A 90 5.21 6.43 21.34
N CYS A 91 5.82 6.17 22.48
CA CYS A 91 6.43 7.22 23.30
C CYS A 91 7.88 7.40 22.85
N PRO A 92 8.27 8.56 22.32
CA PRO A 92 9.63 8.80 21.85
C PRO A 92 10.65 8.59 22.96
N GLU A 93 11.84 8.08 22.60
CA GLU A 93 12.98 8.06 23.52
C GLU A 93 13.30 9.48 23.97
N HIS A 94 13.66 9.62 25.25
CA HIS A 94 13.92 10.93 25.87
C HIS A 94 12.72 11.89 25.83
N PHE A 95 11.48 11.34 25.83
CA PHE A 95 10.30 12.17 25.96
C PHE A 95 10.41 13.08 27.17
N ALA A 96 10.17 14.35 26.97
CA ALA A 96 10.14 15.34 28.03
C ALA A 96 8.99 16.34 27.83
N MET A 97 8.27 16.59 28.90
CA MET A 97 7.35 17.72 29.02
C MET A 97 8.10 18.92 29.61
N PRO A 98 7.62 20.15 29.37
CA PRO A 98 8.09 21.31 30.15
C PRO A 98 7.86 21.09 31.64
N ASP A 99 8.75 21.64 32.48
CA ASP A 99 8.63 21.56 33.95
C ASP A 99 7.30 22.14 34.45
N SER A 100 6.78 23.16 33.76
CA SER A 100 5.48 23.71 34.02
C SER A 100 4.81 24.22 32.75
N ILE A 101 3.50 24.03 32.66
CA ILE A 101 2.63 24.59 31.65
C ILE A 101 1.67 25.60 32.32
N VAL A 102 1.08 26.47 31.52
CA VAL A 102 0.19 27.52 32.06
C VAL A 102 -0.99 26.89 32.78
N ASN A 103 -1.20 27.26 34.03
CA ASN A 103 -2.25 26.73 34.92
C ASN A 103 -2.19 25.20 35.14
N ASP A 104 -1.07 24.57 34.91
CA ASP A 104 -0.94 23.08 34.95
C ASP A 104 -2.02 22.39 34.12
N SER A 105 -2.42 22.98 32.99
CA SER A 105 -3.57 22.53 32.21
C SER A 105 -3.27 22.39 30.73
N VAL A 106 -3.58 21.22 30.19
CA VAL A 106 -3.61 20.96 28.75
C VAL A 106 -4.75 21.72 28.10
N THR A 107 -4.51 22.38 26.98
CA THR A 107 -5.50 23.20 26.27
C THR A 107 -6.39 22.40 25.33
N ALA A 108 -5.83 21.47 24.58
CA ALA A 108 -6.53 20.61 23.64
C ALA A 108 -5.84 19.24 23.47
N VAL A 109 -6.58 18.30 22.93
CA VAL A 109 -6.07 16.96 22.53
C VAL A 109 -6.73 16.57 21.23
N ASP A 110 -5.95 16.05 20.31
CA ASP A 110 -6.48 15.54 19.05
C ASP A 110 -5.76 14.26 18.57
N LEU A 111 -6.46 13.54 17.70
CA LEU A 111 -5.89 12.53 16.84
C LEU A 111 -5.82 13.08 15.42
N ARG A 112 -4.69 12.89 14.77
CA ARG A 112 -4.49 13.21 13.35
C ARG A 112 -4.10 11.94 12.61
N LEU A 113 -4.91 11.60 11.61
CA LEU A 113 -4.60 10.47 10.72
C LEU A 113 -4.06 11.07 9.42
N TYR A 114 -2.76 10.96 9.21
CA TYR A 114 -2.09 11.51 8.03
C TYR A 114 -2.33 10.61 6.83
N VAL A 115 -2.99 11.17 5.82
CA VAL A 115 -3.38 10.46 4.60
C VAL A 115 -2.25 10.58 3.58
N LYS A 116 -1.59 9.46 3.30
CA LYS A 116 -0.53 9.37 2.29
C LYS A 116 -1.08 9.32 0.88
N ASP A 117 -2.13 8.52 0.68
CA ASP A 117 -2.79 8.31 -0.61
C ASP A 117 -4.22 7.82 -0.36
N PHE A 118 -5.00 7.69 -1.41
CA PHE A 118 -6.36 7.14 -1.32
C PHE A 118 -6.80 6.54 -2.67
N VAL A 119 -7.81 5.68 -2.61
CA VAL A 119 -8.52 5.20 -3.78
C VAL A 119 -9.98 5.66 -3.71
N GLY A 120 -10.58 5.92 -4.85
CA GLY A 120 -11.97 6.35 -4.96
C GLY A 120 -12.15 7.85 -5.08
N ASP A 121 -13.32 8.35 -4.69
CA ASP A 121 -13.68 9.77 -4.77
C ASP A 121 -13.37 10.46 -3.45
N SER A 122 -12.43 11.39 -3.47
CA SER A 122 -11.98 12.16 -2.30
C SER A 122 -13.06 13.03 -1.65
N LEU A 123 -14.18 13.25 -2.32
CA LEU A 123 -15.31 14.04 -1.83
C LEU A 123 -16.39 13.20 -1.13
N GLN A 124 -16.26 11.88 -1.15
CA GLN A 124 -17.20 11.02 -0.44
C GLN A 124 -17.09 11.23 1.07
N ALA A 125 -18.24 11.47 1.71
CA ALA A 125 -18.30 11.62 3.16
C ALA A 125 -18.21 10.25 3.83
N LEU A 126 -17.25 10.11 4.70
CA LEU A 126 -17.02 8.93 5.53
C LEU A 126 -17.19 9.31 7.00
N LYS A 127 -17.72 8.38 7.82
CA LYS A 127 -17.82 8.56 9.29
C LYS A 127 -16.91 7.58 9.99
N ILE A 128 -16.07 8.12 10.87
CA ILE A 128 -15.21 7.35 11.78
C ILE A 128 -15.71 7.50 13.21
N SER A 129 -15.64 6.40 13.97
CA SER A 129 -15.77 6.38 15.42
C SER A 129 -14.47 5.86 16.04
N VAL A 130 -14.05 6.47 17.13
CA VAL A 130 -12.83 6.13 17.85
C VAL A 130 -13.17 5.48 19.18
N TYR A 131 -12.67 4.27 19.41
CA TYR A 131 -12.86 3.53 20.65
C TYR A 131 -11.52 3.31 21.35
N PRO A 132 -11.42 3.52 22.66
CA PRO A 132 -10.22 3.18 23.41
C PRO A 132 -10.06 1.65 23.51
N LEU A 133 -8.82 1.17 23.37
CA LEU A 133 -8.50 -0.24 23.59
C LEU A 133 -8.38 -0.54 25.08
N ASP A 134 -9.02 -1.62 25.53
CA ASP A 134 -8.94 -2.14 26.89
C ASP A 134 -7.75 -3.10 27.06
N SER A 135 -7.28 -3.69 25.96
CA SER A 135 -6.21 -4.68 25.92
C SER A 135 -5.04 -4.23 25.06
N VAL A 136 -3.82 -4.59 25.47
CA VAL A 136 -2.59 -4.35 24.70
C VAL A 136 -2.52 -5.33 23.53
N LEU A 137 -2.15 -4.84 22.35
CA LEU A 137 -1.77 -5.71 21.24
C LEU A 137 -0.39 -6.32 21.56
N ASN A 138 -0.31 -7.64 21.58
CA ASN A 138 0.91 -8.36 21.96
C ASN A 138 1.91 -8.35 20.78
N PRO A 139 3.14 -7.83 20.93
CA PRO A 139 4.13 -7.77 19.87
C PRO A 139 4.63 -9.15 19.39
N ASP A 140 4.49 -10.18 20.21
CA ASP A 140 4.91 -11.55 19.90
C ASP A 140 3.90 -12.31 19.03
N LEU A 141 2.72 -11.72 18.77
CA LEU A 141 1.67 -12.33 17.96
C LEU A 141 1.64 -11.75 16.54
N ASN A 142 1.26 -12.60 15.61
CA ASN A 142 0.93 -12.17 14.26
C ASN A 142 -0.55 -11.77 14.21
N TYR A 143 -0.81 -10.63 13.61
CA TYR A 143 -2.15 -10.12 13.36
C TYR A 143 -2.48 -10.24 11.88
N TYR A 144 -3.68 -10.69 11.58
CA TYR A 144 -4.15 -10.91 10.22
C TYR A 144 -5.35 -10.00 9.93
N THR A 145 -5.65 -9.82 8.66
CA THR A 145 -6.70 -8.91 8.17
C THR A 145 -8.12 -9.29 8.59
N ASN A 146 -8.30 -10.47 9.16
CA ASN A 146 -9.54 -10.96 9.79
C ASN A 146 -9.58 -10.72 11.31
N ILE A 147 -8.68 -9.90 11.86
CA ILE A 147 -8.67 -9.55 13.29
C ILE A 147 -10.07 -9.16 13.76
N ILE A 148 -10.45 -9.63 14.95
CA ILE A 148 -11.72 -9.34 15.62
C ILE A 148 -11.48 -8.20 16.62
N PRO A 149 -11.81 -6.93 16.30
CA PRO A 149 -11.53 -5.79 17.16
C PRO A 149 -12.19 -5.89 18.54
N GLU A 150 -13.33 -6.56 18.62
CA GLU A 150 -14.12 -6.76 19.86
C GLU A 150 -13.34 -7.51 20.95
N ASN A 151 -12.23 -8.17 20.60
CA ASN A 151 -11.32 -8.77 21.58
C ASN A 151 -10.43 -7.75 22.29
N TYR A 152 -10.41 -6.49 21.83
CA TYR A 152 -9.48 -5.45 22.28
C TYR A 152 -10.16 -4.19 22.78
N TYR A 153 -11.48 -4.02 22.58
CA TYR A 153 -12.26 -2.91 23.09
C TYR A 153 -13.66 -3.36 23.53
N ASP A 154 -14.27 -2.61 24.43
CA ASP A 154 -15.65 -2.86 24.86
C ASP A 154 -16.64 -2.25 23.86
N SER A 155 -17.24 -3.11 23.02
CA SER A 155 -18.20 -2.70 21.99
C SER A 155 -19.54 -2.17 22.55
N LYS A 156 -19.77 -2.26 23.88
CA LYS A 156 -20.96 -1.73 24.55
C LYS A 156 -20.76 -0.27 24.98
N LYS A 157 -19.54 0.21 25.02
CA LYS A 157 -19.23 1.61 25.35
C LYS A 157 -19.45 2.52 24.13
N GLU A 158 -19.86 3.73 24.39
CA GLU A 158 -19.91 4.76 23.36
C GLU A 158 -18.49 5.14 22.88
N PRO A 159 -18.33 5.54 21.62
CA PRO A 159 -17.06 6.01 21.11
C PRO A 159 -16.64 7.31 21.85
N ILE A 160 -15.35 7.48 22.08
CA ILE A 160 -14.83 8.70 22.71
C ILE A 160 -14.81 9.90 21.77
N ALA A 161 -14.85 9.66 20.47
CA ALA A 161 -14.95 10.67 19.43
C ALA A 161 -15.59 10.10 18.17
N GLU A 162 -16.29 10.96 17.45
CA GLU A 162 -16.83 10.66 16.12
C GLU A 162 -16.55 11.82 15.18
N LYS A 163 -16.28 11.51 13.91
CA LYS A 163 -16.01 12.52 12.90
C LYS A 163 -16.55 12.13 11.54
N TRP A 164 -17.29 13.03 10.89
CA TRP A 164 -17.51 12.99 9.45
C TRP A 164 -16.33 13.70 8.76
N PHE A 165 -15.79 13.09 7.72
CA PHE A 165 -14.67 13.63 6.97
C PHE A 165 -14.78 13.28 5.49
N THR A 166 -14.04 14.05 4.68
CA THR A 166 -13.71 13.76 3.29
C THR A 166 -12.18 13.67 3.16
N LEU A 167 -11.69 13.02 2.13
CA LEU A 167 -10.24 12.89 1.90
C LEU A 167 -9.62 14.12 1.25
N SER A 168 -10.44 15.04 0.78
CA SER A 168 -10.01 16.38 0.33
C SER A 168 -10.61 17.43 1.26
N ASP A 169 -9.76 18.24 1.88
CA ASP A 169 -10.20 19.35 2.71
C ASP A 169 -10.38 20.62 1.86
N TYR A 170 -11.65 21.00 1.65
CA TYR A 170 -12.01 22.22 0.93
C TYR A 170 -12.26 23.42 1.85
N THR A 171 -12.02 23.29 3.15
CA THR A 171 -12.12 24.41 4.10
C THR A 171 -10.87 25.29 4.07
N ILE A 172 -9.75 24.76 3.56
CA ILE A 172 -8.51 25.49 3.34
C ILE A 172 -8.40 25.99 1.89
N SER A 173 -7.57 27.02 1.67
CA SER A 173 -7.34 27.58 0.35
C SER A 173 -6.63 26.58 -0.59
N ASP A 174 -6.80 26.76 -1.91
CA ASP A 174 -6.09 25.94 -2.89
C ASP A 174 -4.56 26.09 -2.78
N SER A 175 -4.06 27.30 -2.48
CA SER A 175 -2.63 27.54 -2.29
C SER A 175 -2.05 26.79 -1.10
N GLU A 176 -2.82 26.62 -0.04
CA GLU A 176 -2.44 25.82 1.12
C GLU A 176 -2.55 24.33 0.85
N ARG A 177 -3.66 23.90 0.26
CA ARG A 177 -3.93 22.48 -0.06
C ARG A 177 -2.87 21.87 -0.98
N TRP A 178 -2.35 22.65 -1.93
CA TRP A 178 -1.34 22.21 -2.90
C TRP A 178 0.09 22.62 -2.51
N SER A 179 0.29 23.16 -1.31
CA SER A 179 1.61 23.46 -0.77
C SER A 179 2.37 22.17 -0.49
N SER A 180 3.70 22.19 -0.69
CA SER A 180 4.60 21.09 -0.30
C SER A 180 4.67 20.88 1.22
N GLU A 181 4.26 21.88 1.99
CA GLU A 181 4.24 21.84 3.46
C GLU A 181 2.90 21.31 4.00
N HIS A 182 1.90 21.11 3.15
CA HIS A 182 0.60 20.62 3.57
C HIS A 182 0.56 19.10 3.61
N TYR A 183 0.30 18.56 4.78
CA TYR A 183 0.05 17.12 4.97
C TYR A 183 -1.44 16.89 5.17
N ASN A 184 -2.07 16.23 4.19
CA ASN A 184 -3.48 15.89 4.28
C ASN A 184 -3.73 14.99 5.49
N ASN A 185 -4.68 15.37 6.35
CA ASN A 185 -4.97 14.61 7.56
C ASN A 185 -6.44 14.66 7.94
N ILE A 186 -6.90 13.64 8.65
CA ILE A 186 -8.22 13.59 9.28
C ILE A 186 -8.02 14.03 10.73
N TYR A 187 -8.50 15.23 11.06
CA TYR A 187 -8.41 15.80 12.39
C TYR A 187 -9.61 15.37 13.24
N ILE A 188 -9.36 14.76 14.40
CA ILE A 188 -10.37 14.22 15.31
C ILE A 188 -10.09 14.77 16.70
N PRO A 189 -10.88 15.76 17.19
CA PRO A 189 -10.71 16.27 18.54
C PRO A 189 -11.09 15.20 19.58
N LEU A 190 -10.28 15.09 20.62
CA LEU A 190 -10.50 14.19 21.75
C LEU A 190 -10.88 14.98 23.02
N PRO A 191 -11.52 14.30 24.00
CA PRO A 191 -11.75 14.88 25.32
C PRO A 191 -10.42 15.26 26.00
N ARG A 192 -10.37 16.50 26.51
CA ARG A 192 -9.16 17.10 27.11
C ARG A 192 -8.58 16.28 28.28
N TYR A 193 -9.43 15.52 29.00
CA TYR A 193 -8.98 14.72 30.15
C TYR A 193 -7.90 13.67 29.75
N ILE A 194 -7.87 13.22 28.48
CA ILE A 194 -6.86 12.27 27.99
C ILE A 194 -5.47 12.91 28.01
N GLY A 195 -5.33 14.11 27.49
CA GLY A 195 -4.07 14.84 27.51
C GLY A 195 -3.69 15.29 28.92
N GLN A 196 -4.67 15.66 29.74
CA GLN A 196 -4.41 16.00 31.14
C GLN A 196 -3.85 14.80 31.90
N ALA A 197 -4.40 13.61 31.67
CA ALA A 197 -3.87 12.38 32.27
C ALA A 197 -2.43 12.07 31.83
N ILE A 198 -2.06 12.38 30.58
CA ILE A 198 -0.69 12.26 30.09
C ILE A 198 0.23 13.22 30.86
N TYR A 199 -0.17 14.49 30.99
CA TYR A 199 0.64 15.50 31.70
C TYR A 199 0.80 15.17 33.18
N ASP A 200 -0.29 14.86 33.87
CA ASP A 200 -0.29 14.51 35.29
C ASP A 200 0.50 13.23 35.55
N GLY A 201 0.36 12.25 34.65
CA GLY A 201 1.10 11.00 34.68
C GLY A 201 2.59 11.22 34.49
N TYR A 202 3.01 12.10 33.58
CA TYR A 202 4.43 12.43 33.41
C TYR A 202 5.02 13.03 34.68
N LYS A 203 4.28 13.88 35.39
CA LYS A 203 4.73 14.48 36.65
C LYS A 203 4.81 13.49 37.82
N SER A 204 3.88 12.55 37.88
CA SER A 204 3.77 11.60 39.01
C SER A 204 4.48 10.29 38.80
N HIS A 205 4.60 9.84 37.53
CA HIS A 205 5.12 8.54 37.10
C HIS A 205 5.99 8.65 35.84
N PRO A 206 7.13 9.38 35.90
CA PRO A 206 7.97 9.57 34.72
C PRO A 206 8.49 8.24 34.13
N GLU A 207 8.55 7.18 34.92
CA GLU A 207 8.93 5.84 34.49
C GLU A 207 8.02 5.27 33.40
N TYR A 208 6.77 5.73 33.26
CA TYR A 208 5.85 5.32 32.20
C TYR A 208 6.20 5.89 30.83
N PHE A 209 7.07 6.88 30.78
CA PHE A 209 7.48 7.57 29.56
C PHE A 209 8.91 7.25 29.13
N THR A 210 9.47 6.15 29.62
CA THR A 210 10.83 5.71 29.28
C THR A 210 10.91 5.00 27.95
N ASN A 211 9.83 4.35 27.54
CA ASN A 211 9.68 3.66 26.25
C ASN A 211 8.22 3.38 25.93
N SER A 212 7.95 2.91 24.72
CA SER A 212 6.60 2.63 24.26
C SER A 212 5.88 1.53 25.03
N GLU A 213 6.58 0.48 25.45
CA GLU A 213 5.98 -0.61 26.22
C GLU A 213 5.47 -0.11 27.59
N ALA A 214 6.30 0.65 28.30
CA ALA A 214 5.93 1.25 29.59
C ALA A 214 4.75 2.20 29.43
N PHE A 215 4.76 3.05 28.40
CA PHE A 215 3.70 3.98 28.11
C PHE A 215 2.35 3.30 27.82
N ILE A 216 2.35 2.31 26.91
CA ILE A 216 1.14 1.56 26.53
C ILE A 216 0.60 0.77 27.72
N ARG A 217 1.47 0.06 28.46
CA ARG A 217 1.08 -0.75 29.61
C ARG A 217 0.55 0.05 30.79
N SER A 218 1.06 1.27 30.97
CA SER A 218 0.60 2.16 32.05
C SER A 218 -0.90 2.46 31.97
N GLY A 219 -1.43 2.56 30.75
CA GLY A 219 -2.81 2.98 30.52
C GLY A 219 -3.09 4.39 31.01
N ILE A 220 -2.04 5.24 31.11
CA ILE A 220 -2.12 6.62 31.65
C ILE A 220 -3.12 7.49 30.85
N THR A 221 -3.29 7.19 29.56
CA THR A 221 -4.30 7.85 28.70
C THR A 221 -5.72 7.34 28.93
N GLY A 222 -5.93 6.38 29.84
CA GLY A 222 -7.18 5.64 29.98
C GLY A 222 -7.38 4.58 28.90
N THR A 223 -6.35 4.31 28.08
CA THR A 223 -6.44 3.36 26.97
C THR A 223 -5.08 2.71 26.67
N LYS A 224 -5.10 1.58 25.95
CA LYS A 224 -3.93 0.85 25.46
C LYS A 224 -3.64 1.13 23.98
N GLY A 225 -4.36 2.07 23.40
CA GLY A 225 -4.38 2.44 21.99
C GLY A 225 -5.82 2.74 21.56
N PHE A 226 -6.05 2.87 20.25
CA PHE A 226 -7.38 3.17 19.74
C PHE A 226 -7.77 2.23 18.60
N TYR A 227 -9.06 1.93 18.53
CA TYR A 227 -9.70 1.33 17.37
C TYR A 227 -10.39 2.43 16.57
N PHE A 228 -10.00 2.56 15.32
CA PHE A 228 -10.53 3.50 14.34
C PHE A 228 -11.52 2.76 13.45
N LYS A 229 -12.81 2.85 13.78
CA LYS A 229 -13.87 2.11 13.13
C LYS A 229 -14.55 2.94 12.07
N LEU A 230 -14.66 2.39 10.86
CA LEU A 230 -15.52 3.00 9.84
C LEU A 230 -16.98 2.68 10.15
N GLU A 231 -17.76 3.71 10.49
CA GLU A 231 -19.19 3.56 10.79
C GLU A 231 -20.07 3.69 9.55
N ALA A 232 -19.77 4.66 8.68
CA ALA A 232 -20.60 4.95 7.51
C ALA A 232 -19.77 5.52 6.36
N GLY A 233 -20.37 5.48 5.17
CA GLY A 233 -19.81 5.98 3.93
C GLY A 233 -19.29 4.87 3.03
N ASP A 234 -19.16 5.21 1.74
CA ASP A 234 -18.66 4.33 0.69
C ASP A 234 -18.11 5.18 -0.46
N GLY A 235 -17.26 4.60 -1.29
CA GLY A 235 -16.69 5.23 -2.48
C GLY A 235 -15.28 5.76 -2.31
N ALA A 236 -14.68 5.64 -1.11
CA ALA A 236 -13.29 5.99 -0.89
C ALA A 236 -12.63 5.15 0.20
N MET A 237 -11.30 4.97 0.10
CA MET A 237 -10.46 4.34 1.11
C MET A 237 -9.14 5.10 1.24
N ALA A 238 -8.86 5.59 2.44
CA ALA A 238 -7.64 6.29 2.80
C ALA A 238 -6.51 5.31 3.14
N TYR A 239 -5.29 5.66 2.75
CA TYR A 239 -4.04 5.03 3.17
C TYR A 239 -3.40 5.92 4.23
N ILE A 240 -3.43 5.48 5.49
CA ILE A 240 -2.95 6.22 6.65
C ILE A 240 -1.50 5.84 6.91
N ASP A 241 -0.61 6.81 6.76
CA ASP A 241 0.83 6.61 6.97
C ASP A 241 1.17 6.65 8.46
N ILE A 242 0.67 7.68 9.16
CA ILE A 242 0.88 7.86 10.59
C ILE A 242 -0.43 8.28 11.26
N SER A 243 -0.74 7.68 12.40
CA SER A 243 -1.71 8.20 13.34
C SER A 243 -0.98 8.90 14.48
N SER A 244 -1.34 10.13 14.81
CA SER A 244 -0.72 10.93 15.87
C SER A 244 -1.71 11.30 16.95
N LEU A 245 -1.39 11.00 18.20
CA LEU A 245 -2.06 11.55 19.38
C LEU A 245 -1.30 12.77 19.82
N THR A 246 -1.91 13.95 19.73
CA THR A 246 -1.28 15.24 20.01
C THR A 246 -1.94 15.90 21.21
N ILE A 247 -1.13 16.36 22.16
CA ILE A 247 -1.56 17.16 23.30
C ILE A 247 -1.03 18.57 23.14
N HIS A 248 -1.89 19.57 23.35
CA HIS A 248 -1.59 21.00 23.22
C HIS A 248 -1.62 21.69 24.57
N PHE A 249 -0.72 22.61 24.78
CA PHE A 249 -0.61 23.39 26.01
C PHE A 249 0.09 24.74 25.78
N ASP A 250 -0.12 25.68 26.66
CA ASP A 250 0.68 26.89 26.70
C ASP A 250 1.85 26.69 27.67
N ALA A 251 3.08 26.99 27.25
CA ALA A 251 4.29 26.78 28.05
C ALA A 251 4.96 28.10 28.44
N TYR A 252 5.51 28.18 29.65
CA TYR A 252 6.36 29.28 30.04
C TYR A 252 7.71 29.22 29.33
N VAL A 253 8.19 30.36 28.83
CA VAL A 253 9.52 30.46 28.24
C VAL A 253 10.51 30.71 29.37
N ALA A 254 11.42 29.80 29.60
CA ALA A 254 12.32 29.78 30.76
C ALA A 254 13.25 31.04 30.86
N SER A 255 13.52 31.74 29.76
CA SER A 255 14.41 32.89 29.69
C SER A 255 13.67 34.24 29.56
N GLU A 256 12.36 34.22 29.45
CA GLU A 256 11.55 35.40 29.18
C GLU A 256 10.29 35.36 30.06
N ASP A 257 9.82 36.48 30.51
CA ASP A 257 8.52 36.61 31.19
C ASP A 257 7.38 36.53 30.13
N SER A 258 7.40 35.50 29.33
CA SER A 258 6.51 35.29 28.18
C SER A 258 5.97 33.86 28.15
N VAL A 259 4.84 33.71 27.45
CA VAL A 259 4.17 32.41 27.24
C VAL A 259 4.24 32.05 25.76
N TYR A 260 4.79 30.87 25.47
CA TYR A 260 4.69 30.25 24.17
C TYR A 260 3.35 29.52 24.07
N LYS A 261 2.48 30.05 23.22
CA LYS A 261 1.12 29.51 23.04
C LYS A 261 1.11 28.34 22.06
N ASP A 262 0.18 27.42 22.31
CA ASP A 262 -0.07 26.25 21.46
C ASP A 262 1.18 25.37 21.21
N ALA A 263 2.01 25.23 22.23
CA ALA A 263 3.04 24.21 22.25
C ALA A 263 2.38 22.82 22.22
N TYR A 264 3.06 21.85 21.66
CA TYR A 264 2.50 20.50 21.58
C TYR A 264 3.52 19.40 21.83
N LYS A 265 3.03 18.23 22.20
CA LYS A 265 3.74 16.96 22.20
C LYS A 265 2.90 15.94 21.48
N ALA A 266 3.54 15.09 20.68
CA ALA A 266 2.88 14.10 19.85
C ALA A 266 3.44 12.70 20.10
N PHE A 267 2.54 11.72 20.05
CA PHE A 267 2.82 10.29 20.14
C PHE A 267 2.35 9.68 18.82
N GLY A 268 3.29 9.13 18.04
CA GLY A 268 2.98 8.58 16.72
C GLY A 268 2.72 7.09 16.76
N SER A 269 1.88 6.60 15.87
CA SER A 269 1.78 5.19 15.56
C SER A 269 2.80 4.86 14.47
N THR A 270 3.98 4.44 14.89
CA THR A 270 5.17 4.17 14.06
C THR A 270 5.51 2.68 14.06
N GLU A 271 6.63 2.28 13.45
CA GLU A 271 7.05 0.87 13.35
C GLU A 271 7.34 0.22 14.72
N GLU A 272 7.60 1.03 15.74
CA GLU A 272 7.90 0.58 17.11
C GLU A 272 6.66 0.07 17.86
N VAL A 273 5.46 0.35 17.33
CA VAL A 273 4.20 -0.08 17.93
C VAL A 273 3.36 -0.88 16.94
N ILE A 274 2.32 -1.52 17.44
CA ILE A 274 1.48 -2.35 16.60
C ILE A 274 0.36 -1.53 16.00
N GLN A 275 0.23 -1.66 14.68
CA GLN A 275 -0.93 -1.31 13.90
C GLN A 275 -1.46 -2.56 13.23
N ALA A 276 -2.76 -2.75 13.24
CA ALA A 276 -3.39 -3.91 12.62
C ALA A 276 -4.65 -3.49 11.88
N THR A 277 -4.60 -3.63 10.55
CA THR A 277 -5.73 -3.30 9.67
C THR A 277 -6.64 -4.51 9.50
N ARG A 278 -7.94 -4.31 9.63
CA ARG A 278 -8.97 -5.28 9.29
C ARG A 278 -9.55 -4.99 7.92
N PHE A 279 -9.77 -6.05 7.14
CA PHE A 279 -10.50 -5.96 5.87
C PHE A 279 -11.72 -6.87 5.88
N GLU A 280 -12.86 -6.31 5.50
CA GLU A 280 -14.09 -7.03 5.24
C GLU A 280 -14.43 -6.92 3.75
N ASN A 281 -14.43 -8.06 3.07
CA ASN A 281 -14.81 -8.13 1.66
C ASN A 281 -16.24 -8.66 1.52
N SER A 282 -16.96 -8.16 0.52
CA SER A 282 -18.29 -8.67 0.18
C SER A 282 -18.42 -8.96 -1.31
N ASN A 283 -19.34 -9.89 -1.63
CA ASN A 283 -19.66 -10.29 -3.00
C ASN A 283 -18.51 -10.91 -3.80
N LEU A 284 -17.51 -11.53 -3.13
CA LEU A 284 -16.37 -12.14 -3.81
C LEU A 284 -16.73 -13.44 -4.55
N GLN A 285 -17.76 -14.17 -4.10
CA GLN A 285 -18.08 -15.51 -4.63
C GLN A 285 -18.32 -15.51 -6.13
N LYS A 286 -18.98 -14.48 -6.65
CA LYS A 286 -19.21 -14.35 -8.10
C LYS A 286 -17.94 -14.24 -8.94
N LEU A 287 -16.86 -13.69 -8.37
CA LEU A 287 -15.55 -13.59 -9.03
C LEU A 287 -14.78 -14.91 -8.92
N ILE A 288 -15.02 -15.68 -7.87
CA ILE A 288 -14.44 -17.03 -7.71
C ILE A 288 -15.10 -18.00 -8.68
N ASP A 289 -16.40 -17.87 -8.90
CA ASP A 289 -17.18 -18.76 -9.76
C ASP A 289 -17.02 -18.42 -11.26
N ASP A 290 -16.47 -17.26 -11.60
CA ASP A 290 -16.25 -16.84 -12.97
C ASP A 290 -15.16 -17.68 -13.65
N GLN A 291 -15.54 -18.44 -14.67
CA GLN A 291 -14.62 -19.27 -15.44
C GLN A 291 -14.04 -18.55 -16.67
N SER A 292 -14.49 -17.33 -16.96
CA SER A 292 -14.03 -16.56 -18.13
C SER A 292 -12.79 -15.74 -17.86
N ALA A 293 -12.52 -15.41 -16.58
CA ALA A 293 -11.41 -14.59 -16.15
C ALA A 293 -10.94 -14.99 -14.75
N THR A 294 -9.75 -14.55 -14.37
CA THR A 294 -9.26 -14.66 -12.99
C THR A 294 -9.01 -13.27 -12.41
N TYR A 295 -9.21 -13.14 -11.11
CA TYR A 295 -9.23 -11.87 -10.42
C TYR A 295 -8.17 -11.83 -9.33
N LEU A 296 -7.52 -10.65 -9.21
CA LEU A 296 -6.63 -10.30 -8.12
C LEU A 296 -7.24 -9.11 -7.37
N LYS A 297 -7.47 -9.25 -6.08
CA LYS A 297 -7.99 -8.18 -5.22
C LYS A 297 -7.09 -7.97 -4.03
N SER A 298 -6.30 -6.91 -4.08
CA SER A 298 -5.36 -6.48 -3.05
C SER A 298 -5.99 -5.38 -2.16
N PRO A 299 -5.59 -5.23 -0.88
CA PRO A 299 -4.50 -5.94 -0.19
C PRO A 299 -4.93 -7.30 0.38
N ALA A 300 -6.22 -7.57 0.49
CA ALA A 300 -6.79 -8.84 0.92
C ALA A 300 -8.06 -9.12 0.13
N GLY A 301 -8.34 -10.35 -0.20
CA GLY A 301 -9.56 -10.75 -0.89
C GLY A 301 -9.36 -11.92 -1.83
N LEU A 302 -8.80 -11.72 -3.01
CA LEU A 302 -8.66 -12.74 -4.03
C LEU A 302 -7.23 -12.81 -4.58
N PHE A 303 -6.76 -14.03 -4.84
CA PHE A 303 -5.55 -14.31 -5.58
C PHE A 303 -5.87 -15.08 -6.86
N THR A 304 -4.98 -14.97 -7.84
CA THR A 304 -4.98 -15.83 -9.01
C THR A 304 -4.01 -16.97 -8.78
N GLN A 305 -4.52 -18.19 -8.69
CA GLN A 305 -3.71 -19.40 -8.69
C GLN A 305 -3.40 -19.81 -10.13
N ILE A 306 -2.13 -20.07 -10.42
CA ILE A 306 -1.67 -20.51 -11.75
C ILE A 306 -1.10 -21.92 -11.61
N THR A 307 -1.64 -22.84 -12.40
CA THR A 307 -1.16 -24.22 -12.47
C THR A 307 -0.39 -24.41 -13.77
N LEU A 308 0.89 -24.72 -13.66
CA LEU A 308 1.75 -24.99 -14.81
C LEU A 308 1.61 -26.45 -15.26
N PRO A 309 1.60 -26.73 -16.59
CA PRO A 309 1.45 -28.08 -17.14
C PRO A 309 2.79 -28.82 -17.13
N ILE A 310 3.33 -29.09 -15.94
CA ILE A 310 4.67 -29.69 -15.79
C ILE A 310 4.74 -31.07 -16.44
N ASP A 311 3.70 -31.90 -16.32
CA ASP A 311 3.67 -33.23 -16.91
C ASP A 311 3.72 -33.18 -18.45
N GLU A 312 3.06 -32.21 -19.06
CA GLU A 312 3.10 -31.98 -20.51
C GLU A 312 4.50 -31.54 -20.95
N ILE A 313 5.11 -30.60 -20.18
CA ILE A 313 6.49 -30.14 -20.45
C ILE A 313 7.48 -31.31 -20.37
N MET A 314 7.39 -32.12 -19.32
CA MET A 314 8.30 -33.23 -19.06
C MET A 314 8.10 -34.44 -20.00
N SER A 315 6.94 -34.57 -20.61
CA SER A 315 6.65 -35.60 -21.61
C SER A 315 6.84 -35.13 -23.06
N SER A 316 7.22 -33.88 -23.27
CA SER A 316 7.43 -33.30 -24.58
C SER A 316 8.71 -33.85 -25.25
N GLN A 317 8.84 -33.63 -26.56
CA GLN A 317 10.06 -33.95 -27.32
C GLN A 317 11.30 -33.18 -26.82
N TYR A 318 11.12 -32.12 -26.03
CA TYR A 318 12.17 -31.26 -25.47
C TYR A 318 12.52 -31.60 -24.01
N SER A 319 12.00 -32.69 -23.48
CA SER A 319 12.18 -33.07 -22.06
C SER A 319 13.63 -33.26 -21.63
N ASN A 320 14.53 -33.57 -22.59
CA ASN A 320 15.96 -33.72 -22.34
C ASN A 320 16.79 -32.49 -22.67
N ASP A 321 16.17 -31.40 -23.14
CA ASP A 321 16.86 -30.19 -23.51
C ASP A 321 17.16 -29.34 -22.25
N SER A 322 18.26 -28.58 -22.28
CA SER A 322 18.57 -27.62 -21.22
C SER A 322 17.72 -26.37 -21.39
N ILE A 323 17.03 -25.97 -20.33
CA ILE A 323 16.19 -24.76 -20.32
C ILE A 323 17.08 -23.53 -20.21
N ASN A 324 17.12 -22.70 -21.25
CA ASN A 324 17.85 -21.44 -21.25
C ASN A 324 17.00 -20.25 -20.80
N SER A 325 15.69 -20.31 -21.03
CA SER A 325 14.77 -19.20 -20.70
C SER A 325 13.35 -19.73 -20.51
N VAL A 326 12.65 -19.17 -19.52
CA VAL A 326 11.22 -19.39 -19.31
C VAL A 326 10.53 -18.03 -19.26
N LYS A 327 9.43 -17.87 -19.99
CA LYS A 327 8.61 -16.68 -20.00
C LYS A 327 7.16 -17.04 -19.68
N LEU A 328 6.63 -16.47 -18.59
CA LEU A 328 5.21 -16.52 -18.31
C LEU A 328 4.56 -15.25 -18.86
N THR A 329 3.56 -15.41 -19.73
CA THR A 329 2.80 -14.30 -20.30
C THR A 329 1.42 -14.28 -19.67
N LEU A 330 1.06 -13.17 -18.99
CA LEU A 330 -0.27 -12.93 -18.45
C LEU A 330 -0.94 -11.85 -19.31
N THR A 331 -2.14 -12.16 -19.79
CA THR A 331 -2.93 -11.20 -20.59
C THR A 331 -3.94 -10.51 -19.69
N ARG A 332 -3.86 -9.19 -19.64
CA ARG A 332 -4.85 -8.36 -18.95
C ARG A 332 -6.05 -8.11 -19.87
N TYR A 333 -7.26 -8.07 -19.30
CA TYR A 333 -8.41 -7.51 -19.99
C TYR A 333 -8.13 -6.04 -20.35
N ASN A 334 -8.22 -5.72 -21.64
CA ASN A 334 -8.16 -4.35 -22.12
C ASN A 334 -9.53 -3.72 -21.93
N ASP A 335 -9.75 -3.11 -20.79
CA ASP A 335 -10.92 -2.27 -20.60
C ASP A 335 -10.70 -0.94 -21.33
N ARG A 336 -11.53 -0.68 -22.34
CA ARG A 336 -11.54 0.59 -23.08
C ARG A 336 -12.18 1.73 -22.28
N VAL A 337 -12.77 1.42 -21.14
CA VAL A 337 -13.24 2.42 -20.19
C VAL A 337 -12.03 2.95 -19.48
N GLN A 338 -11.64 4.18 -19.80
CA GLN A 338 -10.70 4.93 -18.97
C GLN A 338 -11.32 5.03 -17.58
N SER A 339 -10.97 4.08 -16.73
CA SER A 339 -11.27 4.22 -15.31
C SER A 339 -10.64 5.52 -14.86
N ARG A 340 -11.35 6.36 -14.14
CA ARG A 340 -10.83 7.58 -13.50
C ARG A 340 -9.75 7.27 -12.45
N PHE A 341 -9.50 6.01 -12.23
CA PHE A 341 -8.39 5.51 -11.45
C PHE A 341 -7.12 5.69 -12.29
N LYS A 342 -6.21 6.54 -11.81
CA LYS A 342 -4.82 6.52 -12.29
C LYS A 342 -4.41 5.05 -12.25
N GLN A 343 -4.28 4.46 -13.42
CA GLN A 343 -3.70 3.13 -13.55
C GLN A 343 -2.26 3.24 -13.07
N ASN A 344 -2.04 2.99 -11.79
CA ASN A 344 -0.76 2.46 -11.39
C ASN A 344 -0.71 1.12 -12.10
N THR A 345 0.06 1.09 -13.17
CA THR A 345 0.40 -0.11 -13.89
C THR A 345 0.96 -1.05 -12.84
N PHE A 346 0.16 -2.00 -12.36
CA PHE A 346 0.67 -3.13 -11.63
C PHE A 346 1.47 -3.94 -12.66
N ASN A 347 2.72 -3.54 -12.86
CA ASN A 347 3.71 -4.45 -13.35
C ASN A 347 3.86 -5.48 -12.23
N VAL A 348 3.06 -6.54 -12.29
CA VAL A 348 3.38 -7.77 -11.60
C VAL A 348 4.63 -8.28 -12.30
N LEU A 349 5.78 -7.76 -11.89
CA LEU A 349 7.04 -8.43 -12.08
C LEU A 349 6.97 -9.65 -11.14
N LEU A 350 6.28 -10.70 -11.58
CA LEU A 350 6.50 -12.03 -11.06
C LEU A 350 7.93 -12.39 -11.48
N LYS A 351 8.90 -11.98 -10.66
CA LYS A 351 10.21 -12.61 -10.64
C LYS A 351 9.98 -14.00 -10.05
N LEU A 352 9.56 -14.92 -10.90
CA LEU A 352 9.61 -16.34 -10.61
C LEU A 352 11.08 -16.72 -10.64
N ASP A 353 11.78 -16.54 -9.52
CA ASP A 353 13.01 -17.25 -9.25
C ASP A 353 12.60 -18.72 -9.06
N PHE A 354 12.58 -19.45 -10.15
CA PHE A 354 12.56 -20.92 -10.07
C PHE A 354 13.90 -21.35 -9.49
N PHE A 355 13.97 -21.51 -8.18
CA PHE A 355 14.91 -22.44 -7.59
C PHE A 355 14.47 -23.84 -8.02
N ILE A 356 14.91 -24.26 -9.20
CA ILE A 356 14.98 -25.68 -9.51
C ILE A 356 16.12 -26.18 -8.64
N ASP A 357 15.76 -26.68 -7.47
CA ASP A 357 16.72 -27.30 -6.57
C ASP A 357 17.32 -28.49 -7.33
N ARG A 358 18.65 -28.51 -7.52
CA ARG A 358 19.39 -29.53 -8.27
C ARG A 358 19.28 -30.94 -7.67
N TYR A 359 18.45 -31.12 -6.65
CA TYR A 359 18.28 -32.36 -5.92
C TYR A 359 17.24 -33.34 -6.52
N PHE A 360 16.53 -32.99 -7.59
CA PHE A 360 15.57 -33.89 -8.23
C PHE A 360 16.11 -34.65 -9.47
N TRP A 361 17.40 -34.58 -9.75
CA TRP A 361 18.00 -35.26 -10.90
C TRP A 361 18.88 -36.46 -10.49
N HIS A 362 18.48 -37.22 -9.48
CA HIS A 362 19.06 -38.50 -9.20
C HIS A 362 17.97 -39.49 -8.74
N VAL A 363 17.25 -40.05 -9.69
CA VAL A 363 16.73 -41.43 -9.66
C VAL A 363 16.82 -41.99 -11.08
#